data_156e53fbb39b53d5cac2a164a7e6586c
#
_entry.id   156e53fbb39b53d5cac2a164a7e6586c
#
_cell.length_a   1.000
_cell.length_b   1.000
_cell.length_c   1.000
_cell.angle_alpha   90.00
_cell.angle_beta   90.00
_cell.angle_gamma   90.00
#
_symmetry.space_group_name_H-M   'P 1'
#
loop_
_entity.id
_entity.type
_entity.pdbx_description
1 polymer ?
#
loop_
_entity_poly.entity_id
_entity_poly.type
_entity_poly.pdbx_seq_one_letter_code
_entity_poly.pdbx_strand_id
1 'polypeptide(L)'
;MVKAENLQTGGSFKVRGALHRVLKLSPTEKAKGVIAFSSGNFGQGLAAACGQLSDPPVQCTIVMPGDTPMAKQTRARSYGATVVLSNIVPGINREVTAAELAEELASTHKYTLLHPFEDPDVIAGQGSCGVEICQQCQEQCNLDTGPDMLLIPTGGGGLAAGCALAVHAVYGDAVSMYAVEPEGYDDHRLSFAQGSRVGLTGNPVSLCDSLQAVSPGKNTFPITRRLLAGALVVNDSEVRNAMKVAFETLQLVLEPGGAVGLAAVLSGKCGDVEGKTIVVIASGGNTDYEKFSTIMGGGSTCRSSSSSGGVESKL
;
A
#
# COMPACT_ATOMS: atom_id res chain seq x y z
N MET A 1 0.70 -9.93 -16.70
CA MET A 1 -0.68 -9.64 -16.28
C MET A 1 -0.67 -8.64 -15.11
N VAL A 2 -1.72 -7.81 -14.95
CA VAL A 2 -1.79 -6.83 -13.85
C VAL A 2 -3.06 -7.07 -13.04
N LYS A 3 -2.91 -7.26 -11.73
CA LYS A 3 -4.02 -7.27 -10.77
C LYS A 3 -4.25 -5.84 -10.30
N ALA A 4 -5.32 -5.20 -10.78
CA ALA A 4 -5.56 -3.75 -10.63
C ALA A 4 -6.24 -3.41 -9.29
N GLU A 5 -5.52 -3.52 -8.18
CA GLU A 5 -6.01 -3.16 -6.84
C GLU A 5 -6.12 -1.63 -6.60
N ASN A 6 -5.53 -0.83 -7.50
CA ASN A 6 -5.73 0.62 -7.52
C ASN A 6 -7.17 1.03 -7.85
N LEU A 7 -7.97 0.14 -8.44
CA LEU A 7 -9.38 0.36 -8.77
C LEU A 7 -10.36 -0.09 -7.69
N GLN A 8 -9.87 -0.61 -6.58
CA GLN A 8 -10.69 -0.99 -5.43
C GLN A 8 -11.35 0.22 -4.77
N THR A 9 -12.46 -0.02 -4.04
CA THR A 9 -13.02 0.97 -3.12
C THR A 9 -11.93 1.47 -2.17
N GLY A 10 -11.81 2.78 -2.00
CA GLY A 10 -10.70 3.36 -1.24
C GLY A 10 -9.38 3.45 -2.01
N GLY A 11 -9.35 3.10 -3.31
CA GLY A 11 -8.21 3.29 -4.21
C GLY A 11 -7.01 2.39 -3.97
N SER A 12 -7.16 1.30 -3.21
CA SER A 12 -6.08 0.34 -2.94
C SER A 12 -6.59 -0.98 -2.36
N PHE A 13 -5.74 -2.00 -2.37
CA PHE A 13 -6.01 -3.32 -1.77
C PHE A 13 -6.39 -3.28 -0.29
N LYS A 14 -6.07 -2.21 0.42
CA LYS A 14 -6.25 -2.11 1.89
C LYS A 14 -7.69 -2.32 2.36
N VAL A 15 -8.67 -2.00 1.53
CA VAL A 15 -10.08 -2.25 1.83
C VAL A 15 -10.39 -3.74 2.11
N ARG A 16 -9.69 -4.66 1.47
CA ARG A 16 -9.91 -6.11 1.63
C ARG A 16 -9.69 -6.58 3.07
N GLY A 17 -8.49 -6.29 3.61
CA GLY A 17 -8.16 -6.63 5.00
C GLY A 17 -8.98 -5.83 6.00
N ALA A 18 -9.22 -4.55 5.73
CA ALA A 18 -10.04 -3.71 6.57
C ALA A 18 -11.48 -4.24 6.67
N LEU A 19 -12.12 -4.56 5.54
CA LEU A 19 -13.48 -5.10 5.51
C LEU A 19 -13.57 -6.47 6.19
N HIS A 20 -12.63 -7.37 5.90
CA HIS A 20 -12.61 -8.68 6.54
C HIS A 20 -12.54 -8.56 8.07
N ARG A 21 -11.66 -7.68 8.59
CA ARG A 21 -11.53 -7.46 10.03
C ARG A 21 -12.80 -6.81 10.63
N VAL A 22 -13.41 -5.85 9.93
CA VAL A 22 -14.66 -5.21 10.36
C VAL A 22 -15.82 -6.23 10.41
N LEU A 23 -15.91 -7.11 9.44
CA LEU A 23 -16.92 -8.18 9.42
C LEU A 23 -16.76 -9.17 10.58
N LYS A 24 -15.53 -9.41 11.02
CA LYS A 24 -15.15 -10.28 12.14
C LYS A 24 -15.36 -9.65 13.53
N LEU A 25 -15.65 -8.35 13.61
CA LEU A 25 -15.94 -7.69 14.88
C LEU A 25 -17.16 -8.31 15.55
N SER A 26 -17.04 -8.57 16.84
CA SER A 26 -18.19 -8.95 17.68
C SER A 26 -19.21 -7.80 17.74
N PRO A 27 -20.47 -8.08 18.08
CA PRO A 27 -21.48 -7.03 18.28
C PRO A 27 -21.04 -5.95 19.29
N THR A 28 -20.32 -6.36 20.34
CA THR A 28 -19.80 -5.44 21.37
C THR A 28 -18.70 -4.54 20.81
N GLU A 29 -17.79 -5.05 19.98
CA GLU A 29 -16.76 -4.26 19.33
C GLU A 29 -17.37 -3.29 18.31
N LYS A 30 -18.33 -3.74 17.50
CA LYS A 30 -19.05 -2.88 16.53
C LYS A 30 -19.77 -1.72 17.25
N ALA A 31 -20.43 -1.98 18.37
CA ALA A 31 -21.14 -0.97 19.14
C ALA A 31 -20.19 0.09 19.75
N LYS A 32 -18.95 -0.30 20.08
CA LYS A 32 -17.93 0.62 20.58
C LYS A 32 -17.24 1.42 19.47
N GLY A 33 -17.19 0.86 18.27
CA GLY A 33 -16.47 1.43 17.13
C GLY A 33 -15.00 1.03 17.06
N VAL A 34 -14.37 1.43 15.98
CA VAL A 34 -12.97 1.10 15.69
C VAL A 34 -12.10 2.36 15.56
N ILE A 35 -10.82 2.20 15.81
CA ILE A 35 -9.82 3.24 15.61
C ILE A 35 -8.57 2.65 14.94
N ALA A 36 -7.93 3.44 14.09
CA ALA A 36 -6.62 3.13 13.53
C ALA A 36 -5.79 4.41 13.38
N PHE A 37 -4.47 4.25 13.36
CA PHE A 37 -3.56 5.30 12.93
C PHE A 37 -3.13 5.03 11.49
N SER A 38 -3.38 5.98 10.60
CA SER A 38 -2.94 5.89 9.21
C SER A 38 -3.23 7.18 8.44
N SER A 39 -2.21 7.81 7.91
CA SER A 39 -2.35 8.92 6.95
C SER A 39 -2.58 8.45 5.50
N GLY A 40 -2.54 7.13 5.25
CA GLY A 40 -2.52 6.55 3.91
C GLY A 40 -3.69 5.62 3.59
N ASN A 41 -3.38 4.62 2.79
CA ASN A 41 -4.34 3.69 2.19
C ASN A 41 -5.16 2.89 3.20
N PHE A 42 -4.57 2.52 4.36
CA PHE A 42 -5.30 1.74 5.35
C PHE A 42 -6.41 2.57 6.01
N GLY A 43 -6.12 3.83 6.35
CA GLY A 43 -7.15 4.73 6.92
C GLY A 43 -8.35 4.91 5.99
N GLN A 44 -8.09 5.09 4.68
CA GLN A 44 -9.15 5.20 3.67
C GLN A 44 -9.93 3.89 3.49
N GLY A 45 -9.21 2.76 3.40
CA GLY A 45 -9.82 1.44 3.29
C GLY A 45 -10.67 1.07 4.50
N LEU A 46 -10.21 1.41 5.72
CA LEU A 46 -10.96 1.18 6.95
C LEU A 46 -12.20 2.09 7.03
N ALA A 47 -12.06 3.37 6.68
CA ALA A 47 -13.20 4.29 6.62
C ALA A 47 -14.28 3.78 5.67
N ALA A 48 -13.90 3.34 4.46
CA ALA A 48 -14.83 2.76 3.48
C ALA A 48 -15.46 1.45 3.99
N ALA A 49 -14.67 0.57 4.60
CA ALA A 49 -15.16 -0.69 5.17
C ALA A 49 -16.22 -0.45 6.25
N CYS A 50 -16.00 0.52 7.13
CA CYS A 50 -16.91 0.84 8.22
C CYS A 50 -18.16 1.61 7.77
N GLY A 51 -17.99 2.60 6.88
CA GLY A 51 -19.08 3.53 6.54
C GLY A 51 -19.93 3.06 5.36
N GLN A 52 -19.30 2.58 4.28
CA GLN A 52 -20.02 2.26 3.04
C GLN A 52 -20.27 0.76 2.83
N LEU A 53 -19.37 -0.10 3.32
CA LEU A 53 -19.42 -1.54 3.05
C LEU A 53 -19.96 -2.36 4.23
N SER A 54 -20.28 -1.73 5.37
CA SER A 54 -20.91 -2.37 6.53
C SER A 54 -22.36 -1.93 6.69
N ASP A 55 -23.21 -2.87 7.04
CA ASP A 55 -24.62 -2.64 7.37
C ASP A 55 -24.98 -3.35 8.70
N PRO A 56 -25.32 -2.60 9.76
CA PRO A 56 -25.26 -1.14 9.85
C PRO A 56 -23.80 -0.62 9.83
N PRO A 57 -23.59 0.67 9.49
CA PRO A 57 -22.26 1.28 9.54
C PRO A 57 -21.62 1.20 10.94
N VAL A 58 -20.30 1.01 10.98
CA VAL A 58 -19.52 0.96 12.21
C VAL A 58 -18.82 2.30 12.43
N GLN A 59 -18.88 2.85 13.64
CA GLN A 59 -18.15 4.07 13.97
C GLN A 59 -16.65 3.87 13.74
N CYS A 60 -16.03 4.76 12.97
CA CYS A 60 -14.63 4.69 12.60
C CYS A 60 -13.91 5.99 12.93
N THR A 61 -12.82 5.91 13.68
CA THR A 61 -11.91 7.02 13.96
C THR A 61 -10.56 6.74 13.33
N ILE A 62 -10.04 7.70 12.55
CA ILE A 62 -8.70 7.61 11.95
C ILE A 62 -7.83 8.70 12.54
N VAL A 63 -6.76 8.31 13.21
CA VAL A 63 -5.73 9.23 13.70
C VAL A 63 -4.69 9.41 12.60
N MET A 64 -4.46 10.67 12.24
CA MET A 64 -3.48 11.06 11.21
C MET A 64 -2.47 12.04 11.80
N PRO A 65 -1.21 12.05 11.34
CA PRO A 65 -0.27 13.11 11.67
C PRO A 65 -0.83 14.50 11.32
N GLY A 66 -0.51 15.51 12.15
CA GLY A 66 -1.08 16.86 12.04
C GLY A 66 -0.76 17.59 10.71
N ASP A 67 0.31 17.17 10.03
CA ASP A 67 0.73 17.68 8.72
C ASP A 67 0.17 16.86 7.53
N THR A 68 -0.76 15.94 7.78
CA THR A 68 -1.38 15.13 6.72
C THR A 68 -2.14 16.04 5.73
N PRO A 69 -1.90 15.93 4.42
CA PRO A 69 -2.56 16.75 3.42
C PRO A 69 -4.09 16.69 3.53
N MET A 70 -4.74 17.86 3.35
CA MET A 70 -6.20 18.00 3.48
C MET A 70 -6.95 17.02 2.56
N ALA A 71 -6.44 16.75 1.36
CA ALA A 71 -7.06 15.81 0.43
C ALA A 71 -7.21 14.40 1.02
N LYS A 72 -6.19 13.91 1.75
CA LYS A 72 -6.24 12.60 2.43
C LYS A 72 -7.25 12.60 3.58
N GLN A 73 -7.29 13.68 4.38
CA GLN A 73 -8.27 13.86 5.46
C GLN A 73 -9.70 13.91 4.92
N THR A 74 -9.94 14.71 3.87
CA THR A 74 -11.25 14.86 3.23
C THR A 74 -11.75 13.53 2.68
N ARG A 75 -10.87 12.75 2.05
CA ARG A 75 -11.23 11.43 1.52
C ARG A 75 -11.64 10.45 2.63
N ALA A 76 -10.95 10.41 3.76
CA ALA A 76 -11.37 9.58 4.89
C ALA A 76 -12.72 10.03 5.46
N ARG A 77 -12.94 11.34 5.61
CA ARG A 77 -14.23 11.90 6.05
C ARG A 77 -15.37 11.62 5.08
N SER A 78 -15.13 11.61 3.77
CA SER A 78 -16.17 11.32 2.77
C SER A 78 -16.69 9.86 2.86
N TYR A 79 -15.91 8.96 3.46
CA TYR A 79 -16.34 7.61 3.81
C TYR A 79 -17.04 7.52 5.18
N GLY A 80 -17.23 8.63 5.89
CA GLY A 80 -17.92 8.68 7.18
C GLY A 80 -16.98 8.56 8.40
N ALA A 81 -15.67 8.54 8.23
CA ALA A 81 -14.75 8.46 9.37
C ALA A 81 -14.58 9.80 10.10
N THR A 82 -14.45 9.75 11.41
CA THR A 82 -13.93 10.85 12.22
C THR A 82 -12.41 10.90 12.09
N VAL A 83 -11.87 12.04 11.64
CA VAL A 83 -10.41 12.24 11.54
C VAL A 83 -9.92 13.07 12.71
N VAL A 84 -8.98 12.51 13.46
CA VAL A 84 -8.28 13.16 14.58
C VAL A 84 -6.82 13.38 14.16
N LEU A 85 -6.28 14.57 14.43
CA LEU A 85 -4.90 14.91 14.09
C LEU A 85 -4.01 14.83 15.33
N SER A 86 -2.88 14.12 15.22
CA SER A 86 -1.86 14.08 16.27
C SER A 86 -0.94 15.30 16.17
N ASN A 87 -0.32 15.66 17.29
CA ASN A 87 0.69 16.70 17.32
C ASN A 87 1.95 16.29 16.53
N ILE A 88 2.58 17.26 15.89
CA ILE A 88 3.91 17.09 15.31
C ILE A 88 4.94 17.49 16.36
N VAL A 89 5.76 16.52 16.77
CA VAL A 89 6.82 16.73 17.77
C VAL A 89 8.18 16.68 17.07
N PRO A 90 8.98 17.76 17.13
CA PRO A 90 10.30 17.78 16.51
C PRO A 90 11.18 16.62 16.99
N GLY A 91 11.82 15.91 16.06
CA GLY A 91 12.71 14.78 16.38
C GLY A 91 12.01 13.44 16.62
N ILE A 92 10.68 13.41 16.68
CA ILE A 92 9.89 12.17 16.76
C ILE A 92 9.23 11.88 15.42
N ASN A 93 9.25 10.61 15.01
CA ASN A 93 8.55 10.20 13.78
C ASN A 93 7.05 10.47 13.95
N ARG A 94 6.47 11.19 13.00
CA ARG A 94 5.05 11.58 12.96
C ARG A 94 4.06 10.42 13.07
N GLU A 95 4.40 9.27 12.53
CA GLU A 95 3.54 8.07 12.61
C GLU A 95 3.56 7.47 14.03
N VAL A 96 4.65 7.63 14.78
CA VAL A 96 4.73 7.20 16.19
C VAL A 96 3.77 8.04 17.04
N THR A 97 3.78 9.36 16.91
CA THR A 97 2.85 10.23 17.66
C THR A 97 1.39 9.96 17.31
N ALA A 98 1.10 9.60 16.06
CA ALA A 98 -0.25 9.21 15.65
C ALA A 98 -0.66 7.86 16.24
N ALA A 99 0.26 6.89 16.31
CA ALA A 99 0.02 5.59 16.93
C ALA A 99 -0.25 5.71 18.43
N GLU A 100 0.59 6.46 19.15
CA GLU A 100 0.43 6.71 20.60
C GLU A 100 -0.93 7.35 20.91
N LEU A 101 -1.34 8.37 20.14
CA LEU A 101 -2.65 8.99 20.31
C LEU A 101 -3.79 8.02 20.00
N ALA A 102 -3.64 7.15 18.98
CA ALA A 102 -4.65 6.15 18.68
C ALA A 102 -4.80 5.12 19.81
N GLU A 103 -3.71 4.70 20.44
CA GLU A 103 -3.70 3.81 21.59
C GLU A 103 -4.37 4.45 22.81
N GLU A 104 -4.06 5.72 23.09
CA GLU A 104 -4.69 6.50 24.17
C GLU A 104 -6.20 6.59 23.97
N LEU A 105 -6.65 7.01 22.77
CA LEU A 105 -8.07 7.12 22.44
C LEU A 105 -8.77 5.77 22.45
N ALA A 106 -8.10 4.71 21.97
CA ALA A 106 -8.62 3.35 22.03
C ALA A 106 -8.88 2.91 23.47
N SER A 107 -7.94 3.18 24.37
CA SER A 107 -8.08 2.86 25.80
C SER A 107 -9.20 3.68 26.47
N THR A 108 -9.24 4.99 26.22
CA THR A 108 -10.21 5.93 26.84
C THR A 108 -11.64 5.65 26.42
N HIS A 109 -11.87 5.49 25.10
CA HIS A 109 -13.19 5.29 24.52
C HIS A 109 -13.59 3.82 24.31
N LYS A 110 -12.67 2.90 24.65
CA LYS A 110 -12.86 1.44 24.47
C LYS A 110 -13.05 1.04 23.00
N TYR A 111 -12.50 1.80 22.05
CA TYR A 111 -12.49 1.45 20.66
C TYR A 111 -11.64 0.20 20.41
N THR A 112 -11.97 -0.56 19.37
CA THR A 112 -11.11 -1.64 18.89
C THR A 112 -10.02 -1.05 17.99
N LEU A 113 -8.77 -1.12 18.44
CA LEU A 113 -7.61 -0.67 17.64
C LEU A 113 -7.30 -1.69 16.55
N LEU A 114 -7.25 -1.25 15.30
CA LEU A 114 -6.91 -2.07 14.14
C LEU A 114 -5.55 -1.69 13.58
N HIS A 115 -4.71 -2.69 13.36
CA HIS A 115 -3.36 -2.50 12.82
C HIS A 115 -3.32 -2.76 11.31
N PRO A 116 -2.62 -1.93 10.50
CA PRO A 116 -2.65 -1.98 9.02
C PRO A 116 -2.03 -3.24 8.39
N PHE A 117 -1.28 -4.07 9.13
CA PHE A 117 -0.61 -5.28 8.62
C PHE A 117 -0.21 -6.32 9.69
N GLU A 118 -0.38 -6.04 11.00
CA GLU A 118 -0.06 -6.99 12.08
C GLU A 118 -1.28 -7.76 12.59
N ASP A 119 -2.49 -7.33 12.24
CA ASP A 119 -3.72 -8.02 12.63
C ASP A 119 -3.91 -9.26 11.74
N PRO A 120 -4.04 -10.47 12.33
CA PRO A 120 -4.23 -11.71 11.57
C PRO A 120 -5.45 -11.69 10.65
N ASP A 121 -6.55 -11.08 11.06
CA ASP A 121 -7.75 -10.95 10.23
C ASP A 121 -7.54 -9.96 9.08
N VAL A 122 -6.75 -8.91 9.30
CA VAL A 122 -6.33 -8.01 8.20
C VAL A 122 -5.46 -8.77 7.19
N ILE A 123 -4.48 -9.55 7.65
CA ILE A 123 -3.62 -10.37 6.77
C ILE A 123 -4.47 -11.37 5.97
N ALA A 124 -5.39 -12.09 6.64
CA ALA A 124 -6.29 -13.04 5.98
C ALA A 124 -7.16 -12.36 4.91
N GLY A 125 -7.71 -11.17 5.21
CA GLY A 125 -8.48 -10.39 4.25
C GLY A 125 -7.67 -9.95 3.02
N GLN A 126 -6.37 -9.60 3.19
CA GLN A 126 -5.50 -9.32 2.05
C GLN A 126 -5.28 -10.56 1.17
N GLY A 127 -5.34 -11.75 1.75
CA GLY A 127 -5.26 -13.02 1.03
C GLY A 127 -6.35 -13.20 -0.03
N SER A 128 -7.51 -12.53 0.10
CA SER A 128 -8.54 -12.55 -0.93
C SER A 128 -8.07 -12.05 -2.29
N CYS A 129 -7.08 -11.16 -2.33
CA CYS A 129 -6.41 -10.75 -3.58
C CYS A 129 -5.70 -11.94 -4.24
N GLY A 130 -5.00 -12.76 -3.45
CA GLY A 130 -4.35 -13.98 -3.94
C GLY A 130 -5.35 -15.04 -4.42
N VAL A 131 -6.46 -15.21 -3.69
CA VAL A 131 -7.56 -16.12 -4.12
C VAL A 131 -8.10 -15.69 -5.49
N GLU A 132 -8.41 -14.42 -5.66
CA GLU A 132 -8.88 -13.89 -6.96
C GLU A 132 -7.83 -14.03 -8.07
N ILE A 133 -6.54 -13.85 -7.77
CA ILE A 133 -5.47 -14.10 -8.76
C ILE A 133 -5.50 -15.55 -9.21
N CYS A 134 -5.61 -16.51 -8.29
CA CYS A 134 -5.69 -17.93 -8.64
C CYS A 134 -6.90 -18.22 -9.54
N GLN A 135 -8.09 -17.74 -9.16
CA GLN A 135 -9.31 -17.90 -9.94
C GLN A 135 -9.19 -17.28 -11.34
N GLN A 136 -8.69 -16.04 -11.43
CA GLN A 136 -8.54 -15.33 -12.68
C GLN A 136 -7.50 -16.00 -13.61
N CYS A 137 -6.41 -16.53 -13.05
CA CYS A 137 -5.43 -17.30 -13.81
C CYS A 137 -6.06 -18.55 -14.43
N GLN A 138 -6.85 -19.28 -13.67
CA GLN A 138 -7.52 -20.50 -14.16
C GLN A 138 -8.64 -20.19 -15.16
N GLU A 139 -9.57 -19.31 -14.81
CA GLU A 139 -10.81 -19.09 -15.57
C GLU A 139 -10.61 -18.20 -16.80
N GLN A 140 -9.73 -17.19 -16.72
CA GLN A 140 -9.58 -16.20 -17.77
C GLN A 140 -8.31 -16.39 -18.63
N CYS A 141 -7.29 -17.06 -18.09
CA CYS A 141 -6.00 -17.20 -18.75
C CYS A 141 -5.64 -18.66 -19.09
N ASN A 142 -6.46 -19.63 -18.68
CA ASN A 142 -6.20 -21.07 -18.80
C ASN A 142 -4.85 -21.51 -18.22
N LEU A 143 -4.47 -20.93 -17.08
CA LEU A 143 -3.23 -21.22 -16.37
C LEU A 143 -3.52 -22.13 -15.17
N ASP A 144 -3.72 -23.41 -15.44
CA ASP A 144 -4.04 -24.41 -14.40
C ASP A 144 -2.92 -24.59 -13.36
N THR A 145 -1.67 -24.36 -13.76
CA THR A 145 -0.49 -24.42 -12.87
C THR A 145 -0.13 -23.07 -12.24
N GLY A 146 -0.93 -22.03 -12.51
CA GLY A 146 -0.67 -20.67 -12.07
C GLY A 146 0.34 -19.91 -12.94
N PRO A 147 0.65 -18.66 -12.59
CA PRO A 147 1.69 -17.89 -13.26
C PRO A 147 3.08 -18.36 -12.81
N ASP A 148 4.12 -18.12 -13.62
CA ASP A 148 5.50 -18.41 -13.22
C ASP A 148 5.96 -17.53 -12.05
N MET A 149 5.53 -16.27 -12.04
CA MET A 149 5.91 -15.31 -10.99
C MET A 149 4.72 -14.46 -10.52
N LEU A 150 4.72 -14.15 -9.22
CA LEU A 150 3.84 -13.15 -8.62
C LEU A 150 4.68 -12.08 -7.90
N LEU A 151 4.55 -10.82 -8.31
CA LEU A 151 5.26 -9.68 -7.74
C LEU A 151 4.34 -8.86 -6.85
N ILE A 152 4.69 -8.74 -5.57
CA ILE A 152 3.82 -8.20 -4.52
C ILE A 152 4.48 -6.96 -3.90
N PRO A 153 3.94 -5.75 -4.10
CA PRO A 153 4.39 -4.55 -3.39
C PRO A 153 4.37 -4.76 -1.88
N THR A 154 5.51 -4.55 -1.23
CA THR A 154 5.71 -4.94 0.16
C THR A 154 6.26 -3.79 1.00
N GLY A 155 5.51 -3.40 2.04
CA GLY A 155 5.99 -2.65 3.19
C GLY A 155 6.00 -3.56 4.41
N GLY A 156 5.12 -3.41 5.40
CA GLY A 156 5.05 -4.31 6.58
C GLY A 156 4.67 -5.78 6.29
N GLY A 157 4.42 -6.14 5.03
CA GLY A 157 4.24 -7.54 4.59
C GLY A 157 2.82 -8.08 4.62
N GLY A 158 1.79 -7.29 4.98
CA GLY A 158 0.41 -7.79 5.12
C GLY A 158 -0.18 -8.36 3.82
N LEU A 159 -0.01 -7.64 2.68
CA LEU A 159 -0.43 -8.11 1.37
C LEU A 159 0.38 -9.34 0.94
N ALA A 160 1.70 -9.26 1.11
CA ALA A 160 2.61 -10.33 0.72
C ALA A 160 2.31 -11.63 1.48
N ALA A 161 2.12 -11.55 2.79
CA ALA A 161 1.77 -12.71 3.61
C ALA A 161 0.40 -13.30 3.23
N GLY A 162 -0.62 -12.46 3.08
CA GLY A 162 -1.96 -12.91 2.72
C GLY A 162 -2.01 -13.56 1.34
N CYS A 163 -1.45 -12.89 0.32
CA CYS A 163 -1.38 -13.46 -1.04
C CYS A 163 -0.54 -14.74 -1.09
N ALA A 164 0.61 -14.78 -0.40
CA ALA A 164 1.46 -15.95 -0.39
C ALA A 164 0.75 -17.18 0.19
N LEU A 165 0.00 -17.02 1.29
CA LEU A 165 -0.80 -18.11 1.86
C LEU A 165 -1.84 -18.63 0.85
N ALA A 166 -2.56 -17.72 0.20
CA ALA A 166 -3.62 -18.09 -0.76
C ALA A 166 -3.06 -18.79 -1.99
N VAL A 167 -2.02 -18.23 -2.60
CA VAL A 167 -1.42 -18.77 -3.83
C VAL A 167 -0.70 -20.09 -3.55
N HIS A 168 0.03 -20.21 -2.44
CA HIS A 168 0.67 -21.47 -2.05
C HIS A 168 -0.37 -22.57 -1.73
N ALA A 169 -1.53 -22.23 -1.16
CA ALA A 169 -2.59 -23.22 -0.91
C ALA A 169 -3.16 -23.83 -2.19
N VAL A 170 -3.13 -23.08 -3.31
CA VAL A 170 -3.65 -23.56 -4.61
C VAL A 170 -2.56 -24.22 -5.46
N TYR A 171 -1.38 -23.61 -5.56
CA TYR A 171 -0.33 -23.99 -6.51
C TYR A 171 0.93 -24.56 -5.84
N GLY A 172 0.99 -24.62 -4.49
CA GLY A 172 2.21 -25.04 -3.79
C GLY A 172 3.41 -24.17 -4.16
N ASP A 173 4.52 -24.80 -4.45
CA ASP A 173 5.79 -24.15 -4.83
C ASP A 173 5.92 -23.88 -6.35
N ALA A 174 4.86 -24.13 -7.14
CA ALA A 174 4.91 -23.92 -8.59
C ALA A 174 5.01 -22.45 -8.99
N VAL A 175 4.54 -21.52 -8.15
CA VAL A 175 4.58 -20.08 -8.39
C VAL A 175 5.68 -19.43 -7.58
N SER A 176 6.66 -18.81 -8.25
CA SER A 176 7.70 -18.03 -7.59
C SER A 176 7.17 -16.65 -7.16
N MET A 177 6.99 -16.46 -5.86
CA MET A 177 6.45 -15.21 -5.30
C MET A 177 7.57 -14.33 -4.74
N TYR A 178 7.55 -13.04 -5.06
CA TYR A 178 8.56 -12.08 -4.60
C TYR A 178 7.93 -10.89 -3.90
N ALA A 179 8.51 -10.48 -2.77
CA ALA A 179 8.32 -9.14 -2.24
C ALA A 179 8.97 -8.13 -3.18
N VAL A 180 8.33 -6.97 -3.41
CA VAL A 180 8.96 -5.87 -4.14
C VAL A 180 8.94 -4.63 -3.27
N GLU A 181 10.14 -4.09 -3.01
CA GLU A 181 10.39 -3.02 -2.07
C GLU A 181 11.09 -1.83 -2.74
N PRO A 182 10.87 -0.59 -2.29
CA PRO A 182 11.67 0.54 -2.74
C PRO A 182 13.05 0.55 -2.08
N GLU A 183 14.04 1.04 -2.80
CA GLU A 183 15.39 1.25 -2.29
C GLU A 183 15.37 2.11 -1.02
N GLY A 184 16.14 1.71 -0.01
CA GLY A 184 16.18 2.32 1.31
C GLY A 184 15.10 1.83 2.28
N TYR A 185 14.04 1.19 1.81
CA TYR A 185 13.00 0.52 2.61
C TYR A 185 12.91 -0.96 2.21
N ASP A 186 14.06 -1.59 2.06
CA ASP A 186 14.24 -2.98 1.61
C ASP A 186 14.47 -3.94 2.80
N ASP A 187 13.69 -3.75 3.83
CA ASP A 187 13.78 -4.47 5.10
C ASP A 187 13.46 -5.97 4.99
N HIS A 188 12.58 -6.39 4.10
CA HIS A 188 12.36 -7.82 3.83
C HIS A 188 13.58 -8.44 3.16
N ARG A 189 14.19 -7.79 2.16
CA ARG A 189 15.41 -8.28 1.52
C ARG A 189 16.53 -8.49 2.53
N LEU A 190 16.77 -7.49 3.39
CA LEU A 190 17.79 -7.58 4.46
C LEU A 190 17.44 -8.68 5.47
N SER A 191 16.15 -8.78 5.85
CA SER A 191 15.69 -9.79 6.80
C SER A 191 15.77 -11.21 6.24
N PHE A 192 15.52 -11.41 4.94
CA PHE A 192 15.70 -12.71 4.29
C PHE A 192 17.18 -13.11 4.25
N ALA A 193 18.08 -12.18 3.90
CA ALA A 193 19.53 -12.42 3.90
C ALA A 193 20.06 -12.75 5.30
N GLN A 194 19.55 -12.08 6.34
CA GLN A 194 19.97 -12.33 7.73
C GLN A 194 19.27 -13.55 8.34
N GLY A 195 18.13 -13.96 7.81
CA GLY A 195 17.31 -15.04 8.37
C GLY A 195 16.51 -14.66 9.61
N SER A 196 16.48 -13.38 9.98
CA SER A 196 15.70 -12.79 11.07
C SER A 196 15.27 -11.37 10.72
N ARG A 197 14.23 -10.85 11.42
CA ARG A 197 13.72 -9.50 11.17
C ARG A 197 14.82 -8.45 11.40
N VAL A 198 15.04 -7.60 10.41
CA VAL A 198 15.96 -6.46 10.47
C VAL A 198 15.14 -5.18 10.55
N GLY A 199 15.53 -4.31 11.45
CA GLY A 199 15.02 -2.93 11.51
C GLY A 199 15.94 -1.99 10.75
N LEU A 200 15.39 -1.15 9.90
CA LEU A 200 16.13 -0.09 9.21
C LEU A 200 16.48 1.03 10.18
N THR A 201 17.62 1.65 9.97
CA THR A 201 18.07 2.83 10.71
C THR A 201 18.03 4.07 9.82
N GLY A 202 17.76 5.21 10.42
CA GLY A 202 17.63 6.47 9.68
C GLY A 202 16.24 6.66 9.04
N ASN A 203 16.13 7.70 8.22
CA ASN A 203 14.94 8.03 7.46
C ASN A 203 15.31 8.14 5.98
N PRO A 204 15.40 7.02 5.24
CA PRO A 204 15.68 7.04 3.81
C PRO A 204 14.62 7.86 3.07
N VAL A 205 15.00 8.47 1.96
CA VAL A 205 14.07 9.19 1.10
C VAL A 205 13.61 8.25 -0.01
N SER A 206 12.31 8.11 -0.19
CA SER A 206 11.71 7.36 -1.29
C SER A 206 10.38 8.00 -1.70
N LEU A 207 10.05 7.91 -2.98
CA LEU A 207 8.74 8.31 -3.50
C LEU A 207 7.59 7.43 -2.97
N CYS A 208 7.90 6.19 -2.58
CA CYS A 208 6.94 5.16 -2.21
C CYS A 208 6.46 5.31 -0.76
N ASP A 209 5.77 6.42 -0.44
CA ASP A 209 5.29 6.75 0.90
C ASP A 209 4.36 5.70 1.54
N SER A 210 3.72 4.87 0.74
CA SER A 210 2.88 3.76 1.22
C SER A 210 3.65 2.48 1.61
N LEU A 211 4.98 2.41 1.35
CA LEU A 211 5.84 1.25 1.60
C LEU A 211 7.01 1.55 2.54
N GLN A 212 6.88 2.55 3.40
CA GLN A 212 7.95 3.00 4.32
C GLN A 212 7.87 2.34 5.70
N ALA A 213 7.54 1.06 5.76
CA ALA A 213 7.75 0.29 6.98
C ALA A 213 9.24 0.16 7.27
N VAL A 214 9.62 0.30 8.54
CA VAL A 214 11.04 0.23 8.95
C VAL A 214 11.48 -1.17 9.34
N SER A 215 10.58 -2.12 9.38
CA SER A 215 10.87 -3.55 9.56
C SER A 215 9.67 -4.38 9.13
N PRO A 216 9.90 -5.65 8.69
CA PRO A 216 8.81 -6.58 8.44
C PRO A 216 7.96 -6.77 9.69
N GLY A 217 6.66 -6.99 9.54
CA GLY A 217 5.78 -7.27 10.67
C GLY A 217 6.17 -8.54 11.43
N LYS A 218 5.83 -8.62 12.72
CA LYS A 218 6.10 -9.80 13.56
C LYS A 218 5.29 -11.01 13.08
N ASN A 219 4.04 -10.76 12.68
CA ASN A 219 3.13 -11.80 12.21
C ASN A 219 3.31 -12.10 10.71
N THR A 220 3.74 -11.13 9.92
CA THR A 220 3.91 -11.29 8.46
C THR A 220 5.23 -11.95 8.08
N PHE A 221 6.32 -11.63 8.78
CA PHE A 221 7.66 -12.12 8.44
C PHE A 221 7.81 -13.65 8.45
N PRO A 222 7.31 -14.39 9.45
CA PRO A 222 7.39 -15.86 9.42
C PRO A 222 6.72 -16.48 8.20
N ILE A 223 5.63 -15.85 7.71
CA ILE A 223 4.89 -16.29 6.52
C ILE A 223 5.70 -15.95 5.25
N THR A 224 6.10 -14.68 5.10
CA THR A 224 6.83 -14.23 3.92
C THR A 224 8.20 -14.92 3.78
N ARG A 225 8.93 -15.12 4.87
CA ARG A 225 10.19 -15.87 4.88
C ARG A 225 10.05 -17.31 4.42
N ARG A 226 8.91 -17.95 4.74
CA ARG A 226 8.65 -19.33 4.39
C ARG A 226 8.20 -19.50 2.94
N LEU A 227 7.38 -18.57 2.44
CA LEU A 227 6.61 -18.78 1.20
C LEU A 227 7.11 -17.95 0.02
N LEU A 228 7.87 -16.86 0.25
CA LEU A 228 8.42 -16.07 -0.84
C LEU A 228 9.77 -16.60 -1.28
N ALA A 229 10.01 -16.60 -2.58
CA ALA A 229 11.29 -16.96 -3.19
C ALA A 229 12.40 -15.92 -2.88
N GLY A 230 12.01 -14.67 -2.55
CA GLY A 230 12.94 -13.61 -2.23
C GLY A 230 12.29 -12.22 -2.25
N ALA A 231 13.14 -11.21 -2.29
CA ALA A 231 12.71 -9.81 -2.41
C ALA A 231 13.51 -9.10 -3.51
N LEU A 232 12.82 -8.26 -4.29
CA LEU A 232 13.37 -7.43 -5.36
C LEU A 232 13.31 -5.97 -4.92
N VAL A 233 14.34 -5.19 -5.27
CA VAL A 233 14.46 -3.79 -4.88
C VAL A 233 14.46 -2.90 -6.11
N VAL A 234 13.64 -1.86 -6.10
CA VAL A 234 13.54 -0.88 -7.18
C VAL A 234 13.81 0.53 -6.67
N ASN A 235 14.47 1.34 -7.50
CA ASN A 235 14.74 2.74 -7.17
C ASN A 235 13.65 3.68 -7.68
N ASP A 236 13.71 4.93 -7.24
CA ASP A 236 12.71 5.95 -7.58
C ASP A 236 12.61 6.24 -9.10
N SER A 237 13.70 6.08 -9.87
CA SER A 237 13.67 6.29 -11.32
C SER A 237 12.95 5.15 -12.05
N GLU A 238 13.14 3.91 -11.59
CA GLU A 238 12.44 2.72 -12.10
C GLU A 238 10.94 2.81 -11.77
N VAL A 239 10.60 3.30 -10.57
CA VAL A 239 9.20 3.53 -10.17
C VAL A 239 8.53 4.61 -11.04
N ARG A 240 9.20 5.74 -11.29
CA ARG A 240 8.68 6.80 -12.20
C ARG A 240 8.40 6.26 -13.59
N ASN A 241 9.32 5.48 -14.14
CA ASN A 241 9.14 4.84 -15.45
C ASN A 241 7.94 3.90 -15.45
N ALA A 242 7.78 3.09 -14.41
CA ALA A 242 6.63 2.19 -14.27
C ALA A 242 5.29 2.93 -14.15
N MET A 243 5.24 4.03 -13.39
CA MET A 243 4.05 4.89 -13.32
C MET A 243 3.70 5.46 -14.69
N LYS A 244 4.72 5.90 -15.46
CA LYS A 244 4.53 6.41 -16.81
C LYS A 244 3.96 5.35 -17.74
N VAL A 245 4.56 4.16 -17.78
CA VAL A 245 4.08 3.04 -18.59
C VAL A 245 2.66 2.64 -18.17
N ALA A 246 2.36 2.57 -16.88
CA ALA A 246 1.02 2.28 -16.40
C ALA A 246 -0.01 3.31 -16.92
N PHE A 247 0.33 4.60 -16.87
CA PHE A 247 -0.55 5.66 -17.33
C PHE A 247 -0.72 5.66 -18.86
N GLU A 248 0.38 5.61 -19.63
CA GLU A 248 0.34 5.74 -21.09
C GLU A 248 -0.16 4.48 -21.79
N THR A 249 0.17 3.28 -21.26
CA THR A 249 -0.10 2.00 -21.94
C THR A 249 -1.27 1.25 -21.34
N LEU A 250 -1.40 1.24 -20.00
CA LEU A 250 -2.45 0.51 -19.31
C LEU A 250 -3.63 1.40 -18.92
N GLN A 251 -3.50 2.73 -19.07
CA GLN A 251 -4.49 3.73 -18.65
C GLN A 251 -4.84 3.62 -17.16
N LEU A 252 -3.85 3.22 -16.36
CA LEU A 252 -3.97 3.11 -14.90
C LEU A 252 -3.19 4.22 -14.21
N VAL A 253 -3.87 4.92 -13.29
CA VAL A 253 -3.19 5.83 -12.36
C VAL A 253 -2.72 5.03 -11.17
N LEU A 254 -1.40 4.95 -10.98
CA LEU A 254 -0.78 4.29 -9.84
C LEU A 254 -0.07 5.31 -8.95
N GLU A 255 -0.15 5.10 -7.63
CA GLU A 255 0.78 5.75 -6.70
C GLU A 255 2.16 5.08 -6.78
N PRO A 256 3.25 5.74 -6.33
CA PRO A 256 4.59 5.15 -6.43
C PRO A 256 4.69 3.75 -5.82
N GLY A 257 4.19 3.54 -4.60
CA GLY A 257 4.18 2.22 -3.96
C GLY A 257 3.33 1.17 -4.68
N GLY A 258 2.31 1.61 -5.44
CA GLY A 258 1.49 0.72 -6.27
C GLY A 258 2.19 0.25 -7.55
N ALA A 259 3.23 0.95 -7.98
CA ALA A 259 3.94 0.72 -9.24
C ALA A 259 5.21 -0.14 -9.09
N VAL A 260 5.70 -0.43 -7.87
CA VAL A 260 7.00 -1.10 -7.66
C VAL A 260 7.07 -2.47 -8.32
N GLY A 261 5.98 -3.26 -8.32
CA GLY A 261 5.95 -4.55 -8.98
C GLY A 261 6.15 -4.44 -10.49
N LEU A 262 5.50 -3.48 -11.14
CA LEU A 262 5.69 -3.18 -12.55
C LEU A 262 7.11 -2.65 -12.82
N ALA A 263 7.65 -1.84 -11.92
CA ALA A 263 9.02 -1.34 -11.99
C ALA A 263 10.03 -2.48 -12.01
N ALA A 264 9.85 -3.51 -11.19
CA ALA A 264 10.73 -4.67 -11.14
C ALA A 264 10.77 -5.44 -12.47
N VAL A 265 9.62 -5.59 -13.15
CA VAL A 265 9.56 -6.21 -14.48
C VAL A 265 10.28 -5.35 -15.51
N LEU A 266 9.92 -4.06 -15.60
CA LEU A 266 10.43 -3.15 -16.63
C LEU A 266 11.94 -2.87 -16.50
N SER A 267 12.50 -2.99 -15.29
CA SER A 267 13.94 -2.80 -15.02
C SER A 267 14.76 -4.09 -15.08
N GLY A 268 14.15 -5.23 -15.43
CA GLY A 268 14.84 -6.51 -15.57
C GLY A 268 15.24 -7.15 -14.25
N LYS A 269 14.69 -6.71 -13.11
CA LYS A 269 15.02 -7.28 -11.77
C LYS A 269 14.52 -8.73 -11.61
N CYS A 270 13.59 -9.16 -12.45
CA CYS A 270 13.05 -10.52 -12.46
C CYS A 270 13.95 -11.53 -13.18
N GLY A 271 15.09 -11.11 -13.69
CA GLY A 271 15.96 -11.95 -14.52
C GLY A 271 15.37 -12.25 -15.90
N ASP A 272 15.65 -13.44 -16.43
CA ASP A 272 15.09 -13.87 -17.70
C ASP A 272 13.58 -14.17 -17.56
N VAL A 273 12.79 -13.44 -18.31
CA VAL A 273 11.31 -13.52 -18.30
C VAL A 273 10.70 -13.93 -19.64
N GLU A 274 11.55 -14.31 -20.60
CA GLU A 274 11.07 -14.75 -21.91
C GLU A 274 10.21 -16.01 -21.78
N GLY A 275 9.03 -15.98 -22.39
CA GLY A 275 8.05 -17.06 -22.30
C GLY A 275 7.36 -17.25 -20.95
N LYS A 276 7.67 -16.43 -19.94
CA LYS A 276 7.07 -16.53 -18.60
C LYS A 276 5.83 -15.67 -18.44
N THR A 277 4.89 -16.18 -17.70
CA THR A 277 3.73 -15.44 -17.24
C THR A 277 4.01 -14.82 -15.86
N ILE A 278 3.98 -13.49 -15.80
CA ILE A 278 4.21 -12.74 -14.58
C ILE A 278 2.93 -12.00 -14.20
N VAL A 279 2.48 -12.15 -12.97
CA VAL A 279 1.43 -11.34 -12.37
C VAL A 279 2.04 -10.25 -11.50
N VAL A 280 1.62 -9.01 -11.73
CA VAL A 280 2.02 -7.84 -10.95
C VAL A 280 0.79 -7.31 -10.22
N ILE A 281 0.88 -7.07 -8.92
CA ILE A 281 -0.19 -6.40 -8.19
C ILE A 281 0.04 -4.88 -8.25
N ALA A 282 -0.84 -4.16 -8.95
CA ALA A 282 -0.92 -2.70 -8.92
C ALA A 282 -1.68 -2.28 -7.67
N SER A 283 -0.98 -2.19 -6.53
CA SER A 283 -1.57 -2.28 -5.20
C SER A 283 -2.34 -1.03 -4.73
N GLY A 284 -2.13 0.13 -5.37
CA GLY A 284 -2.85 1.37 -5.05
C GLY A 284 -2.64 2.48 -6.07
N GLY A 285 -3.61 3.42 -6.09
CA GLY A 285 -3.61 4.60 -6.97
C GLY A 285 -3.88 5.91 -6.22
N ASN A 286 -3.78 5.93 -4.89
CA ASN A 286 -4.09 7.08 -4.06
C ASN A 286 -3.01 8.17 -4.12
N THR A 287 -2.95 8.85 -5.25
CA THR A 287 -2.12 10.04 -5.44
C THR A 287 -2.99 11.27 -5.69
N ASP A 288 -2.49 12.46 -5.40
CA ASP A 288 -3.11 13.71 -5.83
C ASP A 288 -2.51 14.16 -7.17
N TYR A 289 -3.23 15.05 -7.85
CA TYR A 289 -2.83 15.53 -9.18
C TYR A 289 -1.46 16.23 -9.15
N GLU A 290 -1.20 17.05 -8.15
CA GLU A 290 0.05 17.83 -8.05
C GLU A 290 1.24 16.90 -7.85
N LYS A 291 1.13 15.94 -6.92
CA LYS A 291 2.16 14.93 -6.69
C LYS A 291 2.38 14.08 -7.94
N PHE A 292 1.30 13.59 -8.55
CA PHE A 292 1.37 12.78 -9.76
C PHE A 292 2.03 13.55 -10.91
N SER A 293 1.60 14.79 -11.19
CA SER A 293 2.17 15.61 -12.27
C SER A 293 3.64 15.93 -12.04
N THR A 294 4.04 16.22 -10.79
CA THR A 294 5.44 16.45 -10.43
C THR A 294 6.30 15.21 -10.66
N ILE A 295 5.81 14.05 -10.27
CA ILE A 295 6.50 12.77 -10.48
C ILE A 295 6.64 12.49 -11.98
N MET A 296 5.58 12.70 -12.76
CA MET A 296 5.54 12.43 -14.20
C MET A 296 6.31 13.47 -15.03
N GLY A 297 6.32 14.72 -14.60
CA GLY A 297 6.97 15.82 -15.31
C GLY A 297 8.50 15.82 -15.23
N GLY A 298 9.12 14.89 -14.47
CA GLY A 298 10.58 14.72 -14.45
C GLY A 298 11.36 15.94 -14.00
N GLY A 299 10.85 16.76 -13.07
CA GLY A 299 11.62 17.85 -12.47
C GLY A 299 12.02 18.99 -13.42
N SER A 300 11.35 19.18 -14.55
CA SER A 300 11.48 20.40 -15.35
C SER A 300 10.92 21.58 -14.57
N THR A 301 11.79 22.25 -13.83
CA THR A 301 11.51 23.61 -13.36
C THR A 301 11.25 24.45 -14.59
N CYS A 302 10.00 24.70 -14.91
CA CYS A 302 9.63 25.79 -15.77
C CYS A 302 10.06 27.07 -15.02
N ARG A 303 11.31 27.51 -15.24
CA ARG A 303 11.72 28.86 -14.87
C ARG A 303 10.85 29.78 -15.72
N SER A 304 9.80 30.33 -15.12
CA SER A 304 9.17 31.52 -15.64
C SER A 304 10.24 32.64 -15.65
N SER A 305 10.86 32.80 -16.80
CA SER A 305 11.61 34.02 -17.08
C SER A 305 10.57 35.14 -17.17
N SER A 306 10.32 35.81 -16.07
CA SER A 306 9.67 37.11 -16.05
C SER A 306 10.64 38.12 -16.71
N SER A 307 10.60 38.23 -18.02
CA SER A 307 11.11 39.41 -18.72
C SER A 307 10.06 40.49 -18.55
N SER A 308 10.34 41.40 -17.61
CA SER A 308 9.73 42.72 -17.52
C SER A 308 10.11 43.49 -18.78
N GLY A 309 9.20 43.53 -19.76
CA GLY A 309 9.23 44.46 -20.89
C GLY A 309 8.02 45.34 -20.77
N GLY A 310 8.22 46.53 -20.22
CA GLY A 310 7.22 47.58 -20.27
C GLY A 310 6.99 48.02 -21.71
N VAL A 311 5.73 48.06 -22.11
CA VAL A 311 5.27 48.88 -23.23
C VAL A 311 4.06 49.65 -22.74
N GLU A 312 4.31 50.96 -22.48
CA GLU A 312 3.27 51.99 -22.52
C GLU A 312 2.66 52.00 -23.92
N SER A 313 1.37 51.93 -24.06
CA SER A 313 0.68 52.51 -25.20
C SER A 313 -0.62 53.15 -24.75
N LYS A 314 -0.63 54.46 -24.97
CA LYS A 314 -1.82 55.32 -25.05
C LYS A 314 -2.78 54.76 -26.12
N LEU A 315 -4.01 54.56 -25.78
CA LEU A 315 -5.22 55.05 -26.44
C LEU A 315 -6.43 54.50 -25.66
#